data_1728342ef383e524a3b7704992b3383a
#
_entry.id   1728342ef383e524a3b7704992b3383a
#
_cell.length_a   1.000
_cell.length_b   1.000
_cell.length_c   1.000
_cell.angle_alpha   90.00
_cell.angle_beta   90.00
_cell.angle_gamma   90.00
#
_symmetry.space_group_name_H-M   'P 1'
#
loop_
_entity.id
_entity.type
_entity.pdbx_description
1 polymer ?
#
loop_
_entity_poly.entity_id
_entity_poly.type
_entity_poly.pdbx_seq_one_letter_code
_entity_poly.pdbx_strand_id
1 'polypeptide(L)'
;MNTDIVAEAARATLSGSIPFPEVVRRLIETGVEYYHVDYVALRKTFYSATGDVVTTPIPYEGLPPVAADFDAAGLRAAILDSQRHGQHYRDFTRRAMEAGVQGYIAFLRGQRVTYWGRGGDQHTEWFPGAGPNISK
;
A
#
# COMPACT_ATOMS: atom_id res chain seq x y z
N MET A 1 9.96 9.74 14.72
CA MET A 1 9.82 9.45 13.27
C MET A 1 10.46 10.57 12.48
N ASN A 2 11.33 10.25 11.53
CA ASN A 2 11.98 11.27 10.70
C ASN A 2 11.07 11.60 9.49
N THR A 3 10.44 12.77 9.52
CA THR A 3 9.46 13.16 8.51
C THR A 3 10.06 13.31 7.12
N ASP A 4 11.31 13.76 7.00
CA ASP A 4 11.97 13.93 5.71
C ASP A 4 12.27 12.59 5.04
N ILE A 5 12.71 11.60 5.81
CA ILE A 5 12.98 10.25 5.30
C ILE A 5 11.68 9.55 4.91
N VAL A 6 10.61 9.73 5.69
CA VAL A 6 9.28 9.19 5.34
C VAL A 6 8.78 9.78 4.03
N ALA A 7 8.86 11.11 3.88
CA ALA A 7 8.44 11.78 2.64
C ALA A 7 9.28 11.34 1.44
N GLU A 8 10.59 11.13 1.62
CA GLU A 8 11.48 10.64 0.57
C GLU A 8 11.11 9.21 0.16
N ALA A 9 10.86 8.32 1.13
CA ALA A 9 10.44 6.94 0.84
C ALA A 9 9.10 6.91 0.12
N ALA A 10 8.16 7.78 0.49
CA ALA A 10 6.88 7.90 -0.21
C ALA A 10 7.07 8.33 -1.67
N ARG A 11 7.91 9.33 -1.92
CA ARG A 11 8.21 9.78 -3.29
C ARG A 11 8.88 8.68 -4.11
N ALA A 12 9.82 7.95 -3.52
CA ALA A 12 10.51 6.84 -4.19
C ALA A 12 9.54 5.73 -4.59
N THR A 13 8.56 5.41 -3.73
CA THR A 13 7.50 4.45 -4.04
C THR A 13 6.69 4.92 -5.25
N LEU A 14 6.25 6.18 -5.23
CA LEU A 14 5.41 6.75 -6.30
C LEU A 14 6.12 6.82 -7.64
N SER A 15 7.44 7.03 -7.63
CA SER A 15 8.25 7.03 -8.85
C SER A 15 8.60 5.63 -9.33
N GLY A 16 8.32 4.59 -8.53
CA GLY A 16 8.72 3.22 -8.85
C GLY A 16 10.21 2.97 -8.74
N SER A 17 10.95 3.83 -8.02
CA SER A 17 12.41 3.78 -8.00
C SER A 17 13.01 2.74 -7.06
N ILE A 18 12.23 2.25 -6.09
CA ILE A 18 12.72 1.21 -5.15
C ILE A 18 11.66 0.13 -4.96
N PRO A 19 12.08 -1.13 -4.75
CA PRO A 19 11.13 -2.23 -4.54
C PRO A 19 10.45 -2.12 -3.18
N PHE A 20 9.25 -2.68 -3.07
CA PHE A 20 8.43 -2.60 -1.87
C PHE A 20 9.15 -3.07 -0.59
N PRO A 21 9.87 -4.21 -0.57
CA PRO A 21 10.59 -4.61 0.64
C PRO A 21 11.60 -3.58 1.13
N GLU A 22 12.24 -2.84 0.24
CA GLU A 22 13.16 -1.77 0.60
C GLU A 22 12.40 -0.57 1.18
N VAL A 23 11.23 -0.23 0.62
CA VAL A 23 10.37 0.81 1.17
C VAL A 23 9.97 0.46 2.60
N VAL A 24 9.53 -0.78 2.82
CA VAL A 24 9.13 -1.27 4.15
C VAL A 24 10.28 -1.14 5.14
N ARG A 25 11.47 -1.57 4.73
CA ARG A 25 12.67 -1.50 5.59
C ARG A 25 12.96 -0.06 6.02
N ARG A 26 12.96 0.87 5.05
CA ARG A 26 13.22 2.30 5.33
C ARG A 26 12.18 2.90 6.26
N LEU A 27 10.90 2.57 6.05
CA LEU A 27 9.83 3.08 6.90
C LEU A 27 9.94 2.54 8.33
N ILE A 28 10.23 1.26 8.51
CA ILE A 28 10.43 0.66 9.84
C ILE A 28 11.61 1.34 10.55
N GLU A 29 12.72 1.54 9.85
CA GLU A 29 13.91 2.19 10.43
C GLU A 29 13.62 3.62 10.90
N THR A 30 12.68 4.31 10.25
CA THR A 30 12.31 5.68 10.63
C THR A 30 11.20 5.74 11.69
N GLY A 31 10.71 4.59 12.14
CA GLY A 31 9.72 4.51 13.21
C GLY A 31 8.27 4.46 12.76
N VAL A 32 8.01 4.22 11.47
CA VAL A 32 6.63 4.03 10.99
C VAL A 32 6.14 2.65 11.42
N GLU A 33 5.00 2.59 12.07
CA GLU A 33 4.38 1.34 12.47
C GLU A 33 3.36 0.86 11.44
N TYR A 34 2.56 1.76 10.87
CA TYR A 34 1.59 1.45 9.82
C TYR A 34 1.31 2.71 9.01
N TYR A 35 0.75 2.52 7.80
CA TYR A 35 0.32 3.66 7.00
C TYR A 35 -0.96 3.33 6.23
N HIS A 36 -1.73 4.39 5.97
CA HIS A 36 -3.01 4.34 5.27
C HIS A 36 -2.86 4.98 3.90
N VAL A 37 -3.35 4.31 2.87
CA VAL A 37 -3.41 4.84 1.51
C VAL A 37 -4.87 5.04 1.15
N ASP A 38 -5.21 6.26 0.73
CA ASP A 38 -6.56 6.63 0.29
C ASP A 38 -6.49 6.98 -1.19
N TYR A 39 -7.07 6.14 -2.03
CA TYR A 39 -7.03 6.35 -3.48
C TYR A 39 -8.05 7.38 -3.97
N VAL A 40 -9.05 7.71 -3.16
CA VAL A 40 -10.03 8.74 -3.50
C VAL A 40 -9.50 10.12 -3.12
N ALA A 41 -8.98 10.28 -1.91
CA ALA A 41 -8.36 11.53 -1.47
C ALA A 41 -6.96 11.73 -2.04
N LEU A 42 -6.36 10.69 -2.62
CA LEU A 42 -5.03 10.69 -3.22
C LEU A 42 -3.96 11.14 -2.24
N ARG A 43 -3.90 10.45 -1.11
CA ARG A 43 -2.90 10.72 -0.07
C ARG A 43 -2.54 9.46 0.68
N LYS A 44 -1.33 9.49 1.29
CA LYS A 44 -0.85 8.48 2.21
C LYS A 44 -0.63 9.13 3.57
N THR A 45 -1.00 8.44 4.64
CA THR A 45 -0.80 8.91 6.01
C THR A 45 -0.01 7.88 6.78
N PHE A 46 1.14 8.29 7.31
CA PHE A 46 2.08 7.42 8.02
C PHE A 46 1.99 7.70 9.50
N TYR A 47 1.97 6.64 10.31
CA TYR A 47 1.82 6.71 11.76
C TYR A 47 2.98 6.02 12.45
N SER A 48 3.52 6.65 13.51
CA SER A 48 4.48 6.03 14.39
C SER A 48 3.79 5.38 15.59
N ALA A 49 4.52 4.51 16.31
CA ALA A 49 4.02 3.92 17.55
C ALA A 49 3.75 4.95 18.64
N THR A 50 4.37 6.14 18.54
CA THR A 50 4.26 7.21 19.53
C THR A 50 3.26 8.30 19.15
N GLY A 51 2.51 8.10 18.05
CA GLY A 51 1.45 9.02 17.66
C GLY A 51 1.86 10.13 16.70
N ASP A 52 3.09 10.11 16.18
CA ASP A 52 3.49 11.05 15.11
C ASP A 52 2.78 10.70 13.81
N VAL A 53 2.43 11.71 13.03
CA VAL A 53 1.69 11.55 11.78
C VAL A 53 2.35 12.36 10.68
N VAL A 54 2.56 11.73 9.52
CA VAL A 54 3.03 12.41 8.31
C VAL A 54 2.07 12.08 7.17
N THR A 55 1.58 13.10 6.48
CA THR A 55 0.71 12.92 5.31
C THR A 55 1.44 13.36 4.06
N THR A 56 1.40 12.53 3.01
CA THR A 56 2.01 12.83 1.72
C THR A 56 0.98 12.67 0.60
N PRO A 57 1.08 13.45 -0.48
CA PRO A 57 0.15 13.34 -1.60
C PRO A 57 0.48 12.16 -2.51
N ILE A 58 -0.52 11.72 -3.29
CA ILE A 58 -0.34 10.84 -4.43
C ILE A 58 -0.62 11.70 -5.67
N PRO A 59 0.41 12.26 -6.31
CA PRO A 59 0.21 13.26 -7.37
C PRO A 59 -0.03 12.64 -8.75
N TYR A 60 -0.67 11.49 -8.82
CA TYR A 60 -1.01 10.85 -10.07
C TYR A 60 -2.23 11.50 -10.70
N GLU A 61 -2.17 11.70 -12.00
CA GLU A 61 -3.29 12.21 -12.80
C GLU A 61 -3.80 11.13 -13.73
N GLY A 62 -5.07 11.23 -14.12
CA GLY A 62 -5.66 10.32 -15.09
C GLY A 62 -5.94 8.92 -14.57
N LEU A 63 -6.03 8.75 -13.26
CA LEU A 63 -6.42 7.48 -12.69
C LEU A 63 -7.91 7.20 -12.91
N PRO A 64 -8.31 5.92 -13.02
CA PRO A 64 -9.73 5.58 -13.15
C PRO A 64 -10.49 5.88 -11.86
N PRO A 65 -11.82 5.94 -11.89
CA PRO A 65 -12.60 5.93 -10.66
C PRO A 65 -12.46 4.58 -9.97
N VAL A 66 -12.67 4.55 -8.66
CA VAL A 66 -12.72 3.28 -7.92
C VAL A 66 -14.01 2.56 -8.32
N ALA A 67 -13.88 1.32 -8.83
CA ALA A 67 -15.03 0.52 -9.23
C ALA A 67 -15.96 0.26 -8.03
N ALA A 68 -17.27 0.22 -8.29
CA ALA A 68 -18.27 0.01 -7.24
C ALA A 68 -18.17 -1.38 -6.62
N ASP A 69 -17.88 -2.39 -7.44
CA ASP A 69 -17.80 -3.78 -7.01
C ASP A 69 -16.37 -4.20 -6.74
N PHE A 70 -16.18 -4.96 -5.68
CA PHE A 70 -14.86 -5.41 -5.26
C PHE A 70 -14.51 -6.72 -5.94
N ASP A 71 -13.45 -6.72 -6.76
CA ASP A 71 -12.94 -7.88 -7.48
C ASP A 71 -11.68 -8.42 -6.77
N ALA A 72 -11.88 -9.30 -5.80
CA ALA A 72 -10.77 -9.87 -5.04
C ALA A 72 -9.78 -10.64 -5.92
N ALA A 73 -10.25 -11.34 -6.95
CA ALA A 73 -9.38 -12.08 -7.86
C ALA A 73 -8.49 -11.14 -8.69
N GLY A 74 -9.06 -10.04 -9.19
CA GLY A 74 -8.29 -9.02 -9.91
C GLY A 74 -7.25 -8.34 -9.03
N LEU A 75 -7.60 -8.04 -7.79
CA LEU A 75 -6.67 -7.48 -6.82
C LEU A 75 -5.51 -8.45 -6.55
N ARG A 76 -5.81 -9.72 -6.30
CA ARG A 76 -4.78 -10.73 -6.04
C ARG A 76 -3.85 -10.90 -7.23
N ALA A 77 -4.37 -10.87 -8.45
CA ALA A 77 -3.55 -10.94 -9.66
C ALA A 77 -2.56 -9.75 -9.72
N ALA A 78 -3.02 -8.54 -9.39
CA ALA A 78 -2.16 -7.36 -9.35
C ALA A 78 -1.07 -7.49 -8.27
N ILE A 79 -1.42 -8.00 -7.10
CA ILE A 79 -0.46 -8.22 -6.00
C ILE A 79 0.59 -9.25 -6.42
N LEU A 80 0.18 -10.37 -7.01
CA LEU A 80 1.10 -11.41 -7.45
C LEU A 80 2.05 -10.91 -8.54
N ASP A 81 1.57 -10.11 -9.47
CA ASP A 81 2.44 -9.51 -10.49
C ASP A 81 3.52 -8.64 -9.87
N SER A 82 3.16 -7.84 -8.86
CA SER A 82 4.13 -7.02 -8.14
C SER A 82 5.19 -7.87 -7.45
N GLN A 83 4.79 -8.99 -6.84
CA GLN A 83 5.70 -9.87 -6.11
C GLN A 83 6.61 -10.68 -7.03
N ARG A 84 6.09 -11.15 -8.19
CA ARG A 84 6.81 -12.07 -9.08
C ARG A 84 7.61 -11.37 -10.16
N HIS A 85 7.11 -10.25 -10.69
CA HIS A 85 7.67 -9.59 -11.87
C HIS A 85 8.00 -8.13 -11.62
N GLY A 86 7.55 -7.57 -10.51
CA GLY A 86 7.60 -6.15 -10.26
C GLY A 86 6.65 -5.39 -11.18
N GLN A 87 6.19 -4.25 -10.75
CA GLN A 87 5.46 -3.31 -11.61
C GLN A 87 5.56 -1.93 -10.97
N HIS A 88 5.42 -0.89 -11.81
CA HIS A 88 5.40 0.47 -11.32
C HIS A 88 4.20 0.68 -10.40
N TYR A 89 4.39 1.41 -9.30
CA TYR A 89 3.34 1.62 -8.31
C TYR A 89 2.08 2.25 -8.92
N ARG A 90 2.24 3.13 -9.92
CA ARG A 90 1.10 3.71 -10.64
C ARG A 90 0.25 2.64 -11.33
N ASP A 91 0.89 1.66 -11.95
CA ASP A 91 0.16 0.57 -12.63
C ASP A 91 -0.57 -0.30 -11.63
N PHE A 92 0.06 -0.61 -10.50
CA PHE A 92 -0.61 -1.30 -9.41
C PHE A 92 -1.81 -0.52 -8.89
N THR A 93 -1.64 0.79 -8.67
CA THR A 93 -2.71 1.67 -8.20
C THR A 93 -3.91 1.63 -9.15
N ARG A 94 -3.66 1.77 -10.46
CA ARG A 94 -4.73 1.71 -11.47
C ARG A 94 -5.47 0.38 -11.41
N ARG A 95 -4.72 -0.73 -11.37
CA ARG A 95 -5.33 -2.07 -11.32
C ARG A 95 -6.13 -2.29 -10.04
N ALA A 96 -5.63 -1.80 -8.90
CA ALA A 96 -6.34 -1.89 -7.63
C ALA A 96 -7.65 -1.10 -7.68
N MET A 97 -7.64 0.12 -8.22
CA MET A 97 -8.84 0.94 -8.34
C MET A 97 -9.86 0.30 -9.29
N GLU A 98 -9.41 -0.27 -10.39
CA GLU A 98 -10.27 -1.01 -11.33
C GLU A 98 -10.87 -2.25 -10.69
N ALA A 99 -10.17 -2.86 -9.72
CA ALA A 99 -10.66 -3.99 -8.94
C ALA A 99 -11.55 -3.57 -7.76
N GLY A 100 -11.84 -2.29 -7.62
CA GLY A 100 -12.75 -1.79 -6.59
C GLY A 100 -12.08 -1.46 -5.26
N VAL A 101 -10.76 -1.33 -5.23
CA VAL A 101 -10.04 -0.94 -4.00
C VAL A 101 -10.13 0.57 -3.82
N GLN A 102 -10.71 1.00 -2.71
CA GLN A 102 -10.78 2.41 -2.32
C GLN A 102 -9.51 2.85 -1.61
N GLY A 103 -8.89 1.93 -0.87
CA GLY A 103 -7.68 2.18 -0.13
C GLY A 103 -7.17 0.94 0.58
N TYR A 104 -6.05 1.10 1.28
CA TYR A 104 -5.50 0.02 2.08
C TYR A 104 -4.71 0.56 3.26
N ILE A 105 -4.50 -0.28 4.27
CA ILE A 105 -3.59 -0.03 5.37
C ILE A 105 -2.49 -1.08 5.32
N ALA A 106 -1.23 -0.63 5.31
CA ALA A 106 -0.07 -1.50 5.42
C ALA A 106 0.40 -1.51 6.87
N PHE A 107 0.24 -2.64 7.53
CA PHE A 107 0.66 -2.85 8.92
C PHE A 107 2.08 -3.41 8.92
N LEU A 108 3.07 -2.55 9.05
CA LEU A 108 4.48 -2.98 8.93
C LEU A 108 4.86 -3.89 10.08
N ARG A 109 4.47 -3.55 11.30
CA ARG A 109 4.68 -4.40 12.46
C ARG A 109 3.86 -5.68 12.38
N GLY A 110 2.60 -5.59 11.91
CA GLY A 110 1.71 -6.74 11.76
C GLY A 110 2.02 -7.59 10.52
N GLN A 111 2.87 -7.14 9.61
CA GLN A 111 3.34 -7.84 8.43
C GLN A 111 2.20 -8.25 7.48
N ARG A 112 1.23 -7.36 7.30
CA ARG A 112 0.09 -7.60 6.40
C ARG A 112 -0.44 -6.28 5.85
N VAL A 113 -1.19 -6.40 4.75
CA VAL A 113 -1.88 -5.26 4.13
C VAL A 113 -3.36 -5.62 4.05
N THR A 114 -4.22 -4.73 4.52
CA THR A 114 -5.68 -4.90 4.39
C THR A 114 -6.21 -3.89 3.39
N TYR A 115 -6.81 -4.40 2.32
CA TYR A 115 -7.45 -3.62 1.27
C TYR A 115 -8.95 -3.62 1.50
N TRP A 116 -9.62 -2.51 1.16
CA TRP A 116 -11.09 -2.46 1.24
C TRP A 116 -11.68 -1.75 0.05
N GLY A 117 -12.96 -2.10 -0.22
CA GLY A 117 -13.75 -1.51 -1.28
C GLY A 117 -14.80 -0.54 -0.74
N ARG A 118 -15.50 0.10 -1.66
CA ARG A 118 -16.55 1.09 -1.35
C ARG A 118 -17.73 0.50 -0.58
N GLY A 119 -18.00 -0.78 -0.76
CA GLY A 119 -19.08 -1.51 -0.06
C GLY A 119 -18.65 -2.12 1.28
N GLY A 120 -17.40 -1.91 1.69
CA GLY A 120 -16.87 -2.50 2.92
C GLY A 120 -16.22 -3.88 2.74
N ASP A 121 -16.18 -4.40 1.51
CA ASP A 121 -15.46 -5.64 1.20
C ASP A 121 -13.98 -5.48 1.57
N GLN A 122 -13.37 -6.55 2.06
CA GLN A 122 -11.99 -6.54 2.52
C GLN A 122 -11.21 -7.74 1.98
N HIS A 123 -9.91 -7.53 1.79
CA HIS A 123 -8.95 -8.58 1.49
C HIS A 123 -7.66 -8.29 2.25
N THR A 124 -7.18 -9.27 3.01
CA THR A 124 -5.90 -9.14 3.72
C THR A 124 -4.87 -10.02 3.05
N GLU A 125 -3.72 -9.39 2.72
CA GLU A 125 -2.57 -10.06 2.13
C GLU A 125 -1.41 -9.98 3.13
N TRP A 126 -0.90 -11.15 3.55
CA TRP A 126 0.27 -11.21 4.40
C TRP A 126 1.54 -10.89 3.61
N PHE A 127 2.53 -10.29 4.25
CA PHE A 127 3.84 -10.14 3.63
C PHE A 127 4.40 -11.52 3.32
N PRO A 128 5.19 -11.69 2.24
CA PRO A 128 5.81 -12.98 1.94
C PRO A 128 6.57 -13.53 3.13
N GLY A 129 6.30 -14.79 3.48
CA GLY A 129 6.91 -15.44 4.63
C GLY A 129 6.26 -15.14 5.97
N ALA A 130 5.17 -14.38 6.00
CA ALA A 130 4.44 -14.03 7.22
C ALA A 130 3.04 -14.66 7.23
N GLY A 131 2.38 -14.58 8.37
CA GLY A 131 1.00 -15.01 8.54
C GLY A 131 0.82 -16.42 9.07
N PRO A 132 -0.43 -16.80 9.37
CA PRO A 132 -0.72 -18.07 10.05
C PRO A 132 -0.45 -19.32 9.20
N ASN A 133 -0.30 -19.18 7.88
CA ASN A 133 -0.09 -20.30 6.97
C ASN A 133 1.37 -20.48 6.54
N ILE A 134 2.28 -19.79 7.20
CA ILE A 134 3.70 -19.79 6.83
C ILE A 134 4.34 -21.18 6.90
N SER A 135 3.83 -22.04 7.76
CA SER A 135 4.38 -23.39 7.98
C SER A 135 4.01 -24.40 6.88
N LYS A 136 3.21 -24.00 5.94
CA LYS A 136 2.73 -24.91 4.88
C LYS A 136 3.64 -24.94 3.63
#